data_291ed08fdb76003b7dc0ab489a9aacdc
#
_entry.id   291ed08fdb76003b7dc0ab489a9aacdc
#
_cell.length_a   1.000
_cell.length_b   1.000
_cell.length_c   1.000
_cell.angle_alpha   90.00
_cell.angle_beta   90.00
_cell.angle_gamma   90.00
#
_symmetry.space_group_name_H-M   'P 1'
#
loop_
_entity.id
_entity.type
_entity.pdbx_description
1 polymer ?
#
loop_
_entity_poly.entity_id
_entity_poly.type
_entity_poly.pdbx_seq_one_letter_code
_entity_poly.pdbx_strand_id
1 'polypeptide(L)'
;SDVLLLPEWNCNGIQPDTTASPHNTRNATPVTTLPQLLRDHGYYTIHCGKAHFGAKTTPGADPRAMGFEVNIAGGANGAPGSYLARRNFGQGTPQEVLGLEKYYGQDLFLTEVLTREAIGALQEPIRRGQPFFLYMAHYAVHAPYEEDVRFTPHYRGRRDAQLGAPLNESETRYAALVEGMDRSLGDLLDFLEAHPETARNTIILFMSDNGGQGLN
;
A
#
# COMPACT_ATOMS: atom_id res chain seq x y z
N SER A 1 13.64 1.34 -8.18
CA SER A 1 13.12 0.47 -9.18
C SER A 1 14.20 -0.11 -10.09
N ASP A 2 15.33 0.56 -10.33
CA ASP A 2 16.45 -0.07 -11.05
C ASP A 2 16.97 -1.27 -10.27
N VAL A 3 16.80 -1.24 -9.00
CA VAL A 3 16.98 -2.37 -8.12
C VAL A 3 16.09 -3.53 -8.52
N LEU A 4 14.89 -3.25 -8.92
CA LEU A 4 13.94 -4.23 -9.41
C LEU A 4 13.89 -4.21 -10.93
N LEU A 5 14.61 -3.23 -11.53
CA LEU A 5 15.17 -3.41 -12.72
C LEU A 5 14.41 -3.22 -13.88
N LEU A 6 13.51 -2.35 -13.74
CA LEU A 6 12.58 -2.10 -14.77
C LEU A 6 12.56 -0.62 -15.02
N PRO A 7 13.51 -0.09 -15.79
CA PRO A 7 13.55 1.32 -16.10
C PRO A 7 12.27 1.80 -16.79
N GLU A 8 11.43 0.87 -17.25
CA GLU A 8 10.24 1.21 -17.99
C GLU A 8 8.97 0.50 -17.57
N TRP A 9 8.82 0.21 -16.30
CA TRP A 9 7.51 -0.19 -15.86
C TRP A 9 6.54 1.00 -15.90
N ASN A 10 5.31 0.75 -16.26
CA ASN A 10 4.28 1.77 -16.25
C ASN A 10 3.27 1.53 -15.15
N CYS A 11 2.73 2.61 -14.67
CA CYS A 11 1.80 2.60 -13.53
C CYS A 11 0.45 1.90 -13.80
N ASN A 12 0.16 1.53 -15.01
CA ASN A 12 -1.06 0.80 -15.36
C ASN A 12 -0.84 -0.70 -15.45
N GLY A 13 0.33 -1.20 -15.08
CA GLY A 13 0.66 -2.60 -15.16
C GLY A 13 0.72 -3.15 -16.59
N ILE A 14 0.83 -2.29 -17.59
CA ILE A 14 1.02 -2.68 -18.98
C ILE A 14 2.50 -2.94 -19.20
N GLN A 15 2.81 -4.03 -19.89
CA GLN A 15 4.18 -4.32 -20.22
C GLN A 15 4.77 -3.23 -21.11
N PRO A 16 5.96 -2.70 -20.81
CA PRO A 16 6.62 -1.73 -21.67
C PRO A 16 6.77 -2.26 -23.09
N ASP A 17 6.70 -1.36 -24.06
CA ASP A 17 7.05 -1.68 -25.44
C ASP A 17 8.53 -2.07 -25.51
N THR A 18 8.77 -3.34 -25.66
CA THR A 18 10.12 -3.91 -25.69
C THR A 18 10.87 -3.64 -26.97
N THR A 19 10.19 -3.04 -27.97
CA THR A 19 10.81 -2.68 -29.26
C THR A 19 11.37 -1.26 -29.26
N ALA A 20 10.85 -0.40 -28.38
CA ALA A 20 11.15 1.03 -28.37
C ALA A 20 12.24 1.43 -27.37
N SER A 21 12.57 0.60 -26.41
CA SER A 21 13.51 0.95 -25.34
C SER A 21 14.74 0.04 -25.28
N PRO A 22 15.95 0.63 -25.25
CA PRO A 22 17.17 -0.11 -24.96
C PRO A 22 17.26 -0.60 -23.50
N HIS A 23 16.39 -0.11 -22.63
CA HIS A 23 16.35 -0.45 -21.19
C HIS A 23 15.29 -1.49 -20.86
N ASN A 24 15.06 -2.41 -21.78
CA ASN A 24 14.08 -3.48 -21.63
C ASN A 24 14.28 -4.23 -20.30
N THR A 25 13.19 -4.43 -19.61
CA THR A 25 13.07 -5.16 -18.35
C THR A 25 13.66 -6.57 -18.35
N ARG A 26 13.86 -7.18 -19.52
CA ARG A 26 14.50 -8.48 -19.67
C ARG A 26 15.97 -8.49 -19.31
N ASN A 27 16.59 -7.32 -19.27
CA ASN A 27 18.02 -7.15 -18.94
C ASN A 27 18.24 -6.61 -17.52
N ALA A 28 17.25 -6.74 -16.68
CA ALA A 28 17.32 -6.32 -15.30
C ALA A 28 18.50 -6.99 -14.56
N THR A 29 19.26 -6.18 -13.83
CA THR A 29 20.36 -6.70 -13.02
C THR A 29 19.82 -7.42 -11.79
N PRO A 30 20.15 -8.68 -11.53
CA PRO A 30 19.75 -9.35 -10.30
C PRO A 30 20.34 -8.63 -9.09
N VAL A 31 19.48 -8.32 -8.11
CA VAL A 31 19.90 -7.73 -6.84
C VAL A 31 19.18 -8.43 -5.70
N THR A 32 19.85 -8.51 -4.56
CA THR A 32 19.21 -8.96 -3.33
C THR A 32 18.36 -7.83 -2.77
N THR A 33 17.07 -8.05 -2.67
CA THR A 33 16.15 -7.05 -2.07
C THR A 33 16.18 -7.15 -0.55
N LEU A 34 15.77 -6.09 0.13
CA LEU A 34 15.66 -6.09 1.59
C LEU A 34 14.73 -7.21 2.12
N PRO A 35 13.51 -7.41 1.58
CA PRO A 35 12.66 -8.51 2.02
C PRO A 35 13.32 -9.89 1.82
N GLN A 36 14.01 -10.10 0.70
CA GLN A 36 14.75 -11.34 0.46
C GLN A 36 15.85 -11.55 1.51
N LEU A 37 16.65 -10.51 1.77
CA LEU A 37 17.71 -10.58 2.77
C LEU A 37 17.13 -10.93 4.16
N LEU A 38 16.07 -10.26 4.56
CA LEU A 38 15.43 -10.49 5.86
C LEU A 38 14.82 -11.90 5.94
N ARG A 39 14.13 -12.36 4.90
CA ARG A 39 13.60 -13.71 4.81
C ARG A 39 14.73 -14.76 4.95
N ASP A 40 15.84 -14.58 4.24
CA ASP A 40 16.98 -15.49 4.27
C ASP A 40 17.67 -15.51 5.65
N HIS A 41 17.37 -14.49 6.51
CA HIS A 41 17.77 -14.43 7.92
C HIS A 41 16.65 -14.79 8.89
N GLY A 42 15.60 -15.46 8.43
CA GLY A 42 14.55 -16.03 9.27
C GLY A 42 13.39 -15.10 9.63
N TYR A 43 13.33 -13.91 9.05
CA TYR A 43 12.19 -13.03 9.22
C TYR A 43 10.99 -13.52 8.40
N TYR A 44 9.80 -13.42 9.00
CA TYR A 44 8.54 -13.56 8.26
C TYR A 44 8.23 -12.25 7.54
N THR A 45 8.19 -12.27 6.23
CA THR A 45 8.16 -11.05 5.42
C THR A 45 6.78 -10.83 4.82
N ILE A 46 6.16 -9.70 5.12
CA ILE A 46 4.78 -9.37 4.77
C ILE A 46 4.77 -8.07 3.95
N HIS A 47 4.21 -8.12 2.76
CA HIS A 47 3.82 -6.96 1.98
C HIS A 47 2.32 -6.74 2.13
N CYS A 48 1.89 -5.50 2.41
CA CYS A 48 0.50 -5.13 2.50
C CYS A 48 0.23 -3.79 1.81
N GLY A 49 -0.57 -3.79 0.76
CA GLY A 49 -0.99 -2.60 0.02
C GLY A 49 -0.33 -2.43 -1.34
N LYS A 50 -0.02 -1.19 -1.71
CA LYS A 50 0.55 -0.82 -3.01
C LYS A 50 1.96 -1.39 -3.19
N ALA A 51 2.15 -2.20 -4.23
CA ALA A 51 3.48 -2.68 -4.60
C ALA A 51 4.08 -1.84 -5.74
N HIS A 52 3.52 -1.91 -6.94
CA HIS A 52 3.96 -1.15 -8.10
C HIS A 52 5.45 -1.37 -8.43
N PHE A 53 5.98 -2.57 -8.17
CA PHE A 53 7.39 -2.90 -8.36
C PHE A 53 7.72 -3.27 -9.81
N GLY A 54 6.73 -3.66 -10.59
CA GLY A 54 6.92 -4.03 -11.98
C GLY A 54 5.63 -4.14 -12.77
N ALA A 55 5.76 -4.23 -14.08
CA ALA A 55 4.64 -4.36 -14.99
C ALA A 55 3.88 -5.69 -14.82
N LYS A 56 2.60 -5.69 -15.17
CA LYS A 56 1.64 -6.80 -14.94
C LYS A 56 2.12 -8.18 -15.42
N THR A 57 2.93 -8.23 -16.46
CA THR A 57 3.41 -9.49 -17.06
C THR A 57 4.84 -9.85 -16.66
N THR A 58 5.38 -9.17 -15.66
CA THR A 58 6.73 -9.38 -15.17
C THR A 58 6.73 -9.95 -13.75
N PRO A 59 7.81 -10.60 -13.29
CA PRO A 59 7.91 -11.05 -11.92
C PRO A 59 7.68 -9.94 -10.88
N GLY A 60 8.05 -8.69 -11.19
CA GLY A 60 7.85 -7.53 -10.31
C GLY A 60 6.39 -7.15 -10.07
N ALA A 61 5.44 -7.76 -10.79
CA ALA A 61 4.02 -7.59 -10.49
C ALA A 61 3.58 -8.26 -9.17
N ASP A 62 4.37 -9.24 -8.70
CA ASP A 62 4.08 -9.95 -7.45
C ASP A 62 5.17 -9.66 -6.41
N PRO A 63 4.87 -9.02 -5.29
CA PRO A 63 5.82 -8.80 -4.20
C PRO A 63 6.55 -10.06 -3.71
N ARG A 64 5.94 -11.23 -3.86
CA ARG A 64 6.59 -12.49 -3.46
C ARG A 64 7.85 -12.77 -4.27
N ALA A 65 7.91 -12.31 -5.51
CA ALA A 65 9.13 -12.37 -6.31
C ALA A 65 10.26 -11.48 -5.78
N MET A 66 9.93 -10.53 -4.90
CA MET A 66 10.88 -9.63 -4.25
C MET A 66 11.35 -10.15 -2.88
N GLY A 67 10.92 -11.34 -2.47
CA GLY A 67 11.30 -11.94 -1.19
C GLY A 67 10.29 -11.82 -0.08
N PHE A 68 9.11 -11.26 -0.33
CA PHE A 68 8.00 -11.35 0.62
C PHE A 68 7.39 -12.75 0.61
N GLU A 69 7.08 -13.29 1.79
CA GLU A 69 6.35 -14.57 1.92
C GLU A 69 4.84 -14.35 1.78
N VAL A 70 4.36 -13.22 2.28
CA VAL A 70 2.95 -12.84 2.22
C VAL A 70 2.79 -11.59 1.36
N ASN A 71 1.82 -11.64 0.47
CA ASN A 71 1.38 -10.48 -0.31
C ASN A 71 -0.10 -10.24 -0.08
N ILE A 72 -0.43 -9.08 0.43
CA ILE A 72 -1.81 -8.61 0.66
C ILE A 72 -2.05 -7.41 -0.25
N ALA A 73 -2.93 -7.58 -1.23
CA ALA A 73 -3.37 -6.51 -2.13
C ALA A 73 -2.26 -5.83 -2.95
N GLY A 74 -1.05 -6.39 -2.99
CA GLY A 74 0.04 -5.87 -3.80
C GLY A 74 -0.01 -6.40 -5.23
N GLY A 75 0.23 -5.51 -6.19
CA GLY A 75 0.22 -5.84 -7.61
C GLY A 75 0.97 -4.80 -8.45
N ALA A 76 0.80 -4.89 -9.76
CA ALA A 76 1.40 -3.94 -10.70
C ALA A 76 0.79 -2.53 -10.62
N ASN A 77 -0.31 -2.36 -9.90
CA ASN A 77 -1.06 -1.10 -9.88
C ASN A 77 -0.39 -0.06 -8.99
N GLY A 78 -0.24 1.16 -9.51
CA GLY A 78 0.25 2.31 -8.74
C GLY A 78 -0.84 3.08 -8.00
N ALA A 79 -2.11 2.80 -8.33
CA ALA A 79 -3.30 3.41 -7.74
C ALA A 79 -4.38 2.38 -7.54
N PRO A 80 -5.32 2.56 -6.62
CA PRO A 80 -6.49 1.70 -6.54
C PRO A 80 -7.54 2.13 -7.57
N GLY A 81 -8.28 1.19 -8.12
CA GLY A 81 -9.45 1.50 -8.95
C GLY A 81 -10.59 2.12 -8.16
N SER A 82 -10.68 1.77 -6.88
CA SER A 82 -11.57 2.39 -5.89
C SER A 82 -11.06 2.09 -4.48
N TYR A 83 -11.31 3.00 -3.54
CA TYR A 83 -11.10 2.76 -2.10
C TYR A 83 -12.29 2.06 -1.44
N LEU A 84 -13.39 1.89 -2.15
CA LEU A 84 -14.65 1.43 -1.57
C LEU A 84 -14.85 -0.07 -1.82
N ALA A 85 -15.02 -0.85 -0.75
CA ALA A 85 -15.34 -2.27 -0.85
C ALA A 85 -16.69 -2.52 -1.55
N ARG A 86 -17.66 -1.60 -1.42
CA ARG A 86 -18.92 -1.64 -2.17
C ARG A 86 -18.76 -1.49 -3.69
N ARG A 87 -17.60 -1.03 -4.15
CA ARG A 87 -17.18 -0.99 -5.56
C ARG A 87 -16.16 -2.08 -5.88
N ASN A 88 -16.04 -3.07 -4.99
CA ASN A 88 -15.12 -4.19 -5.11
C ASN A 88 -13.68 -3.73 -5.41
N PHE A 89 -13.28 -2.58 -4.80
CA PHE A 89 -11.95 -1.98 -4.98
C PHE A 89 -11.54 -1.79 -6.44
N GLY A 90 -12.52 -1.47 -7.29
CA GLY A 90 -12.30 -1.22 -8.72
C GLY A 90 -12.26 -2.48 -9.58
N GLN A 91 -12.92 -3.57 -9.15
CA GLN A 91 -13.03 -4.82 -9.92
C GLN A 91 -13.37 -4.56 -11.39
N GLY A 92 -12.66 -5.24 -12.28
CA GLY A 92 -12.83 -5.11 -13.73
C GLY A 92 -12.16 -3.88 -14.36
N THR A 93 -11.48 -3.05 -13.57
CA THR A 93 -10.66 -1.94 -14.08
C THR A 93 -9.18 -2.34 -14.16
N PRO A 94 -8.36 -1.61 -14.94
CA PRO A 94 -6.91 -1.84 -14.94
C PRO A 94 -6.23 -1.65 -13.57
N GLN A 95 -6.84 -0.88 -12.66
CA GLN A 95 -6.36 -0.59 -11.31
C GLN A 95 -7.09 -1.40 -10.23
N GLU A 96 -7.73 -2.50 -10.58
CA GLU A 96 -8.35 -3.40 -9.60
C GLU A 96 -7.36 -3.82 -8.52
N VAL A 97 -7.76 -3.71 -7.26
CA VAL A 97 -6.99 -4.20 -6.12
C VAL A 97 -7.42 -5.64 -5.83
N LEU A 98 -6.52 -6.58 -6.07
CA LEU A 98 -6.76 -8.01 -5.97
C LEU A 98 -6.56 -8.56 -4.55
N GLY A 99 -7.13 -9.74 -4.28
CA GLY A 99 -6.91 -10.48 -3.04
C GLY A 99 -7.74 -10.00 -1.85
N LEU A 100 -8.73 -9.16 -2.09
CA LEU A 100 -9.63 -8.62 -1.06
C LEU A 100 -11.10 -9.00 -1.31
N GLU A 101 -11.35 -10.06 -2.07
CA GLU A 101 -12.68 -10.49 -2.53
C GLU A 101 -13.66 -10.75 -1.37
N LYS A 102 -13.13 -11.20 -0.21
CA LYS A 102 -13.95 -11.43 1.00
C LYS A 102 -14.63 -10.17 1.57
N TYR A 103 -14.18 -8.99 1.13
CA TYR A 103 -14.72 -7.69 1.55
C TYR A 103 -15.68 -7.06 0.52
N TYR A 104 -15.82 -7.66 -0.65
CA TYR A 104 -16.64 -7.10 -1.72
C TYR A 104 -18.08 -6.85 -1.28
N GLY A 105 -18.61 -5.73 -1.71
CA GLY A 105 -19.98 -5.29 -1.39
C GLY A 105 -20.17 -4.73 0.01
N GLN A 106 -19.17 -4.78 0.88
CA GLN A 106 -19.27 -4.26 2.25
C GLN A 106 -19.09 -2.75 2.29
N ASP A 107 -19.54 -2.12 3.38
CA ASP A 107 -19.33 -0.69 3.62
C ASP A 107 -18.00 -0.48 4.38
N LEU A 108 -16.91 -0.76 3.69
CA LEU A 108 -15.54 -0.65 4.22
C LEU A 108 -14.67 0.14 3.27
N PHE A 109 -13.64 0.78 3.83
CA PHE A 109 -12.66 1.56 3.09
C PHE A 109 -11.34 0.81 2.97
N LEU A 110 -10.64 0.94 1.83
CA LEU A 110 -9.44 0.18 1.52
C LEU A 110 -8.35 0.30 2.59
N THR A 111 -8.11 1.52 3.10
CA THR A 111 -7.11 1.75 4.15
C THR A 111 -7.42 0.92 5.41
N GLU A 112 -8.69 0.88 5.82
CA GLU A 112 -9.16 0.08 6.95
C GLU A 112 -8.98 -1.42 6.70
N VAL A 113 -9.35 -1.88 5.51
CA VAL A 113 -9.22 -3.29 5.12
C VAL A 113 -7.77 -3.73 5.14
N LEU A 114 -6.87 -2.95 4.56
CA LEU A 114 -5.43 -3.23 4.57
C LEU A 114 -4.88 -3.32 6.00
N THR A 115 -5.32 -2.42 6.89
CA THR A 115 -4.91 -2.45 8.31
C THR A 115 -5.35 -3.74 9.00
N ARG A 116 -6.61 -4.14 8.79
CA ARG A 116 -7.15 -5.40 9.34
C ARG A 116 -6.36 -6.62 8.83
N GLU A 117 -6.06 -6.64 7.55
CA GLU A 117 -5.28 -7.74 6.95
C GLU A 117 -3.84 -7.76 7.47
N ALA A 118 -3.18 -6.61 7.59
CA ALA A 118 -1.84 -6.52 8.14
C ALA A 118 -1.77 -7.04 9.57
N ILE A 119 -2.70 -6.60 10.42
CA ILE A 119 -2.82 -7.08 11.81
C ILE A 119 -3.07 -8.60 11.84
N GLY A 120 -3.95 -9.09 10.97
CA GLY A 120 -4.20 -10.54 10.84
C GLY A 120 -2.94 -11.32 10.47
N ALA A 121 -2.16 -10.81 9.53
CA ALA A 121 -0.93 -11.45 9.08
C ALA A 121 0.19 -11.45 10.14
N LEU A 122 0.23 -10.43 11.02
CA LEU A 122 1.20 -10.36 12.12
C LEU A 122 0.95 -11.41 13.21
N GLN A 123 -0.26 -11.93 13.35
CA GLN A 123 -0.56 -12.93 14.39
C GLN A 123 0.27 -14.19 14.26
N GLU A 124 0.55 -14.63 13.04
CA GLU A 124 1.28 -15.87 12.80
C GLU A 124 2.76 -15.82 13.25
N PRO A 125 3.58 -14.83 12.80
CA PRO A 125 4.96 -14.73 13.29
C PRO A 125 5.02 -14.45 14.80
N ILE A 126 4.12 -13.66 15.37
CA ILE A 126 4.07 -13.41 16.82
C ILE A 126 3.80 -14.71 17.58
N ARG A 127 2.82 -15.49 17.16
CA ARG A 127 2.52 -16.79 17.76
C ARG A 127 3.68 -17.78 17.72
N ARG A 128 4.51 -17.69 16.67
CA ARG A 128 5.71 -18.53 16.49
C ARG A 128 6.95 -17.99 17.21
N GLY A 129 6.91 -16.78 17.75
CA GLY A 129 8.10 -16.09 18.24
C GLY A 129 9.12 -15.81 17.15
N GLN A 130 8.66 -15.69 15.89
CA GLN A 130 9.48 -15.44 14.72
C GLN A 130 9.60 -13.93 14.48
N PRO A 131 10.80 -13.39 14.18
CA PRO A 131 10.92 -12.00 13.79
C PRO A 131 10.15 -11.75 12.48
N PHE A 132 9.61 -10.55 12.32
CA PHE A 132 8.85 -10.19 11.12
C PHE A 132 9.31 -8.88 10.50
N PHE A 133 9.02 -8.74 9.24
CA PHE A 133 9.13 -7.50 8.47
C PHE A 133 7.78 -7.22 7.80
N LEU A 134 7.06 -6.23 8.30
CA LEU A 134 5.84 -5.73 7.67
C LEU A 134 6.16 -4.48 6.85
N TYR A 135 5.96 -4.56 5.55
CA TYR A 135 5.97 -3.40 4.65
C TYR A 135 4.53 -2.97 4.38
N MET A 136 4.05 -2.00 5.17
CA MET A 136 2.71 -1.45 5.05
C MET A 136 2.72 -0.27 4.08
N ALA A 137 2.31 -0.51 2.84
CA ALA A 137 2.32 0.45 1.76
C ALA A 137 0.89 0.83 1.38
N HIS A 138 0.34 1.88 1.99
CA HIS A 138 -1.01 2.32 1.65
C HIS A 138 -1.10 2.80 0.20
N TYR A 139 -2.28 2.59 -0.43
CA TYR A 139 -2.63 3.29 -1.67
C TYR A 139 -2.94 4.77 -1.41
N ALA A 140 -3.43 5.10 -0.22
CA ALA A 140 -3.64 6.47 0.20
C ALA A 140 -2.29 7.21 0.30
N VAL A 141 -2.21 8.43 -0.16
CA VAL A 141 -3.28 9.34 -0.57
C VAL A 141 -3.44 9.47 -2.09
N HIS A 142 -3.13 8.45 -2.86
CA HIS A 142 -3.26 8.50 -4.32
C HIS A 142 -4.72 8.64 -4.77
N ALA A 143 -4.97 9.30 -5.89
CA ALA A 143 -6.30 9.33 -6.51
C ALA A 143 -6.81 7.90 -6.85
N PRO A 144 -8.13 7.67 -6.89
CA PRO A 144 -9.24 8.61 -6.80
C PRO A 144 -9.52 9.09 -5.38
N TYR A 145 -9.88 10.37 -5.22
CA TYR A 145 -10.25 10.91 -3.90
C TYR A 145 -11.71 10.56 -3.60
N GLU A 146 -11.93 9.37 -3.08
CA GLU A 146 -13.24 8.92 -2.68
C GLU A 146 -13.55 9.29 -1.23
N GLU A 147 -14.83 9.40 -0.94
CA GLU A 147 -15.30 9.77 0.40
C GLU A 147 -15.11 8.60 1.38
N ASP A 148 -14.28 8.81 2.40
CA ASP A 148 -14.28 7.99 3.59
C ASP A 148 -15.30 8.57 4.58
N VAL A 149 -16.43 7.90 4.73
CA VAL A 149 -17.54 8.38 5.57
C VAL A 149 -17.18 8.52 7.03
N ARG A 150 -16.11 7.89 7.49
CA ARG A 150 -15.61 7.96 8.87
C ARG A 150 -14.94 9.31 9.15
N PHE A 151 -14.21 9.86 8.16
CA PHE A 151 -13.32 11.00 8.35
C PHE A 151 -13.68 12.22 7.51
N THR A 152 -14.26 12.06 6.32
CA THR A 152 -14.65 13.20 5.47
C THR A 152 -15.51 14.24 6.17
N PRO A 153 -16.47 13.89 7.08
CA PRO A 153 -17.25 14.86 7.83
C PRO A 153 -16.41 15.79 8.71
N HIS A 154 -15.21 15.36 9.17
CA HIS A 154 -14.33 16.16 10.02
C HIS A 154 -13.77 17.40 9.29
N TYR A 155 -13.69 17.33 7.97
CA TYR A 155 -13.06 18.36 7.12
C TYR A 155 -14.05 19.21 6.35
N ARG A 156 -15.33 18.84 6.31
CA ARG A 156 -16.36 19.64 5.64
C ARG A 156 -16.47 21.02 6.29
N GLY A 157 -16.34 22.08 5.44
CA GLY A 157 -16.39 23.47 5.90
C GLY A 157 -15.13 23.95 6.61
N ARG A 158 -14.08 23.14 6.70
CA ARG A 158 -12.76 23.59 7.19
C ARG A 158 -12.11 24.50 6.17
N ARG A 159 -11.11 25.23 6.66
CA ARG A 159 -10.29 26.13 5.84
C ARG A 159 -8.86 25.64 5.82
N ASP A 160 -8.19 25.86 4.69
CA ASP A 160 -6.74 25.70 4.59
C ASP A 160 -6.04 26.58 5.63
N ALA A 161 -5.12 25.99 6.38
CA ALA A 161 -4.47 26.68 7.49
C ALA A 161 -3.49 27.79 7.03
N GLN A 162 -2.97 27.69 5.82
CA GLN A 162 -2.03 28.66 5.26
C GLN A 162 -2.73 29.72 4.43
N LEU A 163 -3.64 29.32 3.57
CA LEU A 163 -4.31 30.19 2.62
C LEU A 163 -5.60 30.81 3.19
N GLY A 164 -6.15 30.23 4.26
CA GLY A 164 -7.42 30.67 4.84
C GLY A 164 -8.65 30.46 3.95
N ALA A 165 -8.46 29.85 2.77
CA ALA A 165 -9.54 29.53 1.84
C ALA A 165 -10.35 28.31 2.34
N PRO A 166 -11.67 28.24 2.06
CA PRO A 166 -12.42 27.02 2.32
C PRO A 166 -11.85 25.84 1.53
N LEU A 167 -11.74 24.68 2.19
CA LEU A 167 -11.37 23.44 1.49
C LEU A 167 -12.44 23.09 0.45
N ASN A 168 -12.02 22.80 -0.76
CA ASN A 168 -12.89 22.24 -1.78
C ASN A 168 -13.16 20.74 -1.49
N GLU A 169 -13.97 20.10 -2.32
CA GLU A 169 -14.37 18.72 -2.10
C GLU A 169 -13.20 17.73 -2.22
N SER A 170 -12.29 17.94 -3.17
CA SER A 170 -11.10 17.09 -3.33
C SER A 170 -10.14 17.23 -2.17
N GLU A 171 -9.89 18.44 -1.70
CA GLU A 171 -9.07 18.73 -0.51
C GLU A 171 -9.67 18.11 0.75
N THR A 172 -10.98 18.22 0.91
CA THR A 172 -11.73 17.61 2.01
C THR A 172 -11.54 16.08 2.04
N ARG A 173 -11.68 15.43 0.89
CA ARG A 173 -11.48 13.98 0.75
C ARG A 173 -10.02 13.58 0.93
N TYR A 174 -9.10 14.38 0.40
CA TYR A 174 -7.66 14.14 0.59
C TYR A 174 -7.26 14.19 2.06
N ALA A 175 -7.74 15.19 2.81
CA ALA A 175 -7.51 15.28 4.24
C ALA A 175 -8.06 14.05 5.00
N ALA A 176 -9.24 13.57 4.60
CA ALA A 176 -9.81 12.33 5.15
C ALA A 176 -8.96 11.08 4.83
N LEU A 177 -8.33 11.01 3.66
CA LEU A 177 -7.39 9.93 3.32
C LEU A 177 -6.15 9.97 4.22
N VAL A 178 -5.63 11.17 4.52
CA VAL A 178 -4.50 11.35 5.47
C VAL A 178 -4.89 10.88 6.86
N GLU A 179 -6.06 11.28 7.37
CA GLU A 179 -6.56 10.83 8.68
C GLU A 179 -6.76 9.31 8.70
N GLY A 180 -7.22 8.72 7.60
CA GLY A 180 -7.35 7.28 7.48
C GLY A 180 -6.01 6.53 7.59
N MET A 181 -4.92 7.10 7.08
CA MET A 181 -3.57 6.55 7.26
C MET A 181 -3.06 6.71 8.69
N ASP A 182 -3.29 7.87 9.30
CA ASP A 182 -2.94 8.11 10.69
C ASP A 182 -3.67 7.13 11.62
N ARG A 183 -4.96 6.93 11.40
CA ARG A 183 -5.74 5.91 12.11
C ARG A 183 -5.19 4.51 11.92
N SER A 184 -4.78 4.16 10.70
CA SER A 184 -4.16 2.86 10.42
C SER A 184 -2.87 2.64 11.20
N LEU A 185 -2.02 3.67 11.27
CA LEU A 185 -0.81 3.61 12.10
C LEU A 185 -1.18 3.43 13.58
N GLY A 186 -2.17 4.19 14.08
CA GLY A 186 -2.68 4.05 15.44
C GLY A 186 -3.13 2.62 15.74
N ASP A 187 -3.93 2.00 14.87
CA ASP A 187 -4.43 0.63 15.06
C ASP A 187 -3.29 -0.40 15.08
N LEU A 188 -2.23 -0.21 14.29
CA LEU A 188 -1.03 -1.06 14.30
C LEU A 188 -0.22 -0.87 15.60
N LEU A 189 -0.11 0.36 16.09
CA LEU A 189 0.55 0.65 17.37
C LEU A 189 -0.22 0.04 18.54
N ASP A 190 -1.54 0.22 18.59
CA ASP A 190 -2.42 -0.38 19.59
C ASP A 190 -2.29 -1.92 19.60
N PHE A 191 -2.21 -2.52 18.41
CA PHE A 191 -1.97 -3.95 18.28
C PHE A 191 -0.62 -4.37 18.86
N LEU A 192 0.45 -3.61 18.59
CA LEU A 192 1.77 -3.89 19.15
C LEU A 192 1.80 -3.70 20.67
N GLU A 193 1.15 -2.67 21.20
CA GLU A 193 1.05 -2.42 22.64
C GLU A 193 0.37 -3.58 23.38
N ALA A 194 -0.60 -4.24 22.75
CA ALA A 194 -1.20 -5.46 23.26
C ALA A 194 -0.25 -6.67 23.27
N HIS A 195 0.93 -6.56 22.65
CA HIS A 195 1.97 -7.59 22.57
C HIS A 195 3.32 -7.02 23.07
N PRO A 196 3.47 -6.74 24.36
CA PRO A 196 4.58 -5.93 24.91
C PRO A 196 5.97 -6.51 24.65
N GLU A 197 6.13 -7.83 24.60
CA GLU A 197 7.41 -8.47 24.26
C GLU A 197 7.81 -8.17 22.81
N THR A 198 6.85 -8.23 21.90
CA THR A 198 7.04 -7.89 20.49
C THR A 198 7.31 -6.39 20.33
N ALA A 199 6.51 -5.54 20.98
CA ALA A 199 6.64 -4.09 20.89
C ALA A 199 8.02 -3.60 21.31
N ARG A 200 8.57 -4.11 22.42
CA ARG A 200 9.92 -3.75 22.90
C ARG A 200 11.04 -4.10 21.93
N ASN A 201 10.80 -5.04 21.03
CA ASN A 201 11.79 -5.51 20.06
C ASN A 201 11.40 -5.18 18.61
N THR A 202 10.53 -4.19 18.43
CA THR A 202 10.08 -3.74 17.10
C THR A 202 10.58 -2.32 16.80
N ILE A 203 11.16 -2.15 15.63
CA ILE A 203 11.50 -0.84 15.08
C ILE A 203 10.39 -0.44 14.10
N ILE A 204 9.88 0.77 14.26
CA ILE A 204 8.86 1.34 13.39
C ILE A 204 9.49 2.46 12.58
N LEU A 205 9.40 2.36 11.25
CA LEU A 205 9.81 3.39 10.32
C LEU A 205 8.59 3.95 9.60
N PHE A 206 8.36 5.24 9.72
CA PHE A 206 7.32 5.94 8.99
C PHE A 206 7.95 6.91 8.00
N MET A 207 7.58 6.78 6.72
CA MET A 207 8.13 7.61 5.65
C MET A 207 7.13 7.79 4.53
N SER A 208 7.26 8.87 3.78
CA SER A 208 6.58 9.09 2.51
C SER A 208 7.44 8.54 1.37
N ASP A 209 6.81 8.05 0.32
CA ASP A 209 7.50 7.59 -0.89
C ASP A 209 8.03 8.77 -1.72
N ASN A 210 7.27 9.84 -1.89
CA ASN A 210 7.61 10.97 -2.75
C ASN A 210 6.91 12.30 -2.41
N GLY A 211 6.29 12.42 -1.24
CA GLY A 211 5.56 13.62 -0.83
C GLY A 211 4.09 13.63 -1.26
N GLY A 212 3.37 14.68 -0.86
CA GLY A 212 1.96 14.86 -1.15
C GLY A 212 1.68 15.22 -2.61
N GLN A 213 0.52 14.84 -3.10
CA GLN A 213 0.08 15.22 -4.44
C GLN A 213 -0.49 16.65 -4.42
N GLY A 214 -0.05 17.48 -5.37
CA GLY A 214 -0.64 18.80 -5.59
C GLY A 214 -2.09 18.67 -6.06
N LEU A 215 -3.01 19.32 -5.36
CA LEU A 215 -4.42 19.39 -5.72
C LEU A 215 -4.63 20.75 -6.44
N ASN A 216 -4.46 20.79 -7.76
CA ASN A 216 -4.74 21.95 -8.60
C ASN A 216 -6.10 21.80 -9.27
#